data_d1ef8358baf14b7047c876e3524713b9
#
_entry.id   d1ef8358baf14b7047c876e3524713b9
#
_cell.length_a   1.000
_cell.length_b   1.000
_cell.length_c   1.000
_cell.angle_alpha   90.00
_cell.angle_beta   90.00
_cell.angle_gamma   90.00
#
_symmetry.space_group_name_H-M   'P 1'
#
loop_
_entity.id
_entity.type
_entity.pdbx_description
1 polymer ?
#
loop_
_entity_poly.entity_id
_entity_poly.type
_entity_poly.pdbx_seq_one_letter_code
_entity_poly.pdbx_strand_id
1 'polypeptide(L)'
;MLGPLDDTLWHQIAEPFEHVGTSDPRFFDRYWFAVYDPAGQAAVQFTMGSYNNMNVIDGGVVMVRGGTQHNLRASRGLRPRFEPEVGPMRVEPTVPLEEIRVILAPGDHSIACDLVWRAEMAPEIEKPHVERERGRVAQDYQRFNQVGVVDGWITIGDEGLEVDGWWGGRDHSWGVRPSMGIPEPVTGPPRQHSEVGTLFYFLFFSTNRRAGHVQIMERGSERVYLTGLIRDRDAPDVDRHVTEADLSLDFFADTRRFSSADMAVSLDDGRSLRLGSVPLGSAVAMAGLGYSGGWNDELGLGVYRGESCVEHEVWDVSHPADVVPASGEVFT
;
A
#
# COMPACT_ATOMS: atom_id res chain seq x y z
N MET A 1 0.42 -29.45 -0.86
CA MET A 1 0.19 -29.92 -2.25
C MET A 1 1.34 -29.39 -3.09
N LEU A 2 1.83 -30.13 -4.09
CA LEU A 2 2.85 -29.60 -5.00
C LEU A 2 2.21 -28.69 -6.04
N GLY A 3 2.83 -27.54 -6.28
CA GLY A 3 2.45 -26.57 -7.30
C GLY A 3 3.55 -26.35 -8.35
N PRO A 4 3.30 -25.51 -9.37
CA PRO A 4 4.32 -25.25 -10.42
C PRO A 4 5.65 -24.69 -9.91
N LEU A 5 5.62 -23.95 -8.80
CA LEU A 5 6.84 -23.40 -8.19
C LEU A 5 7.71 -24.48 -7.54
N ASP A 6 7.13 -25.61 -7.11
CA ASP A 6 7.88 -26.71 -6.51
C ASP A 6 8.75 -27.46 -7.53
N ASP A 7 8.54 -27.23 -8.82
CA ASP A 7 9.42 -27.73 -9.89
C ASP A 7 10.59 -26.76 -10.20
N THR A 8 10.84 -25.80 -9.32
CA THR A 8 11.95 -24.86 -9.41
C THR A 8 13.03 -25.13 -8.35
N LEU A 9 14.21 -24.52 -8.48
CA LEU A 9 15.33 -24.70 -7.55
C LEU A 9 15.35 -23.67 -6.39
N TRP A 10 14.25 -22.92 -6.16
CA TRP A 10 14.24 -21.74 -5.29
C TRP A 10 13.60 -21.95 -3.92
N HIS A 11 13.42 -23.21 -3.47
CA HIS A 11 12.93 -23.46 -2.12
C HIS A 11 13.84 -22.84 -1.07
N GLN A 12 13.25 -22.12 -0.12
CA GLN A 12 13.94 -21.43 0.97
C GLN A 12 13.84 -22.19 2.30
N ILE A 13 12.93 -23.17 2.38
CA ILE A 13 12.70 -24.02 3.55
C ILE A 13 12.48 -25.47 3.06
N ALA A 14 12.53 -26.42 3.97
CA ALA A 14 12.36 -27.86 3.66
C ALA A 14 10.87 -28.24 3.56
N GLU A 15 10.08 -27.43 2.87
CA GLU A 15 8.63 -27.58 2.68
C GLU A 15 8.24 -27.11 1.26
N PRO A 16 7.10 -27.58 0.72
CA PRO A 16 6.55 -27.06 -0.52
C PRO A 16 6.28 -25.55 -0.46
N PHE A 17 6.24 -24.87 -1.62
CA PHE A 17 5.98 -23.43 -1.72
C PHE A 17 4.60 -22.99 -1.17
N GLU A 18 3.66 -23.90 -1.00
CA GLU A 18 2.40 -23.58 -0.33
C GLU A 18 2.55 -23.27 1.17
N HIS A 19 3.70 -23.60 1.77
CA HIS A 19 4.01 -23.34 3.16
C HIS A 19 5.03 -22.20 3.28
N VAL A 20 4.86 -21.37 4.30
CA VAL A 20 5.81 -20.32 4.63
C VAL A 20 6.66 -20.71 5.84
N GLY A 21 7.82 -20.10 6.00
CA GLY A 21 8.78 -20.42 7.05
C GLY A 21 8.36 -20.07 8.48
N THR A 22 7.09 -19.71 8.69
CA THR A 22 6.53 -19.38 10.00
C THR A 22 5.09 -19.87 10.08
N SER A 23 4.63 -20.20 11.31
CA SER A 23 3.23 -20.50 11.59
C SER A 23 2.43 -19.31 12.14
N ASP A 24 3.03 -18.13 12.15
CA ASP A 24 2.33 -16.92 12.64
C ASP A 24 1.12 -16.61 11.73
N PRO A 25 -0.10 -16.53 12.29
CA PRO A 25 -1.30 -16.26 11.49
C PRO A 25 -1.29 -14.88 10.83
N ARG A 26 -0.43 -13.97 11.28
CA ARG A 26 -0.29 -12.62 10.71
C ARG A 26 0.68 -12.56 9.52
N PHE A 27 1.17 -13.72 9.03
CA PHE A 27 2.00 -13.74 7.83
C PHE A 27 1.20 -13.30 6.62
N PHE A 28 1.77 -12.36 5.86
CA PHE A 28 1.19 -11.78 4.66
C PHE A 28 2.23 -11.66 3.56
N ASP A 29 1.74 -11.61 2.32
CA ASP A 29 2.50 -11.25 1.12
C ASP A 29 1.58 -10.39 0.25
N ARG A 30 1.93 -9.11 0.00
CA ARG A 30 0.97 -8.12 -0.47
C ARG A 30 1.55 -7.09 -1.42
N TYR A 31 0.80 -6.82 -2.49
CA TYR A 31 0.97 -5.67 -3.38
C TYR A 31 0.14 -4.48 -2.92
N TRP A 32 0.69 -3.29 -3.13
CA TRP A 32 -0.04 -2.03 -3.11
C TRP A 32 0.39 -1.17 -4.30
N PHE A 33 -0.58 -0.55 -4.96
CA PHE A 33 -0.38 0.39 -6.06
C PHE A 33 -1.17 1.65 -5.78
N ALA A 34 -0.56 2.81 -6.11
CA ALA A 34 -1.22 4.09 -6.13
C ALA A 34 -0.97 4.76 -7.48
N VAL A 35 -2.03 5.19 -8.14
CA VAL A 35 -2.02 5.78 -9.47
C VAL A 35 -2.74 7.11 -9.41
N TYR A 36 -2.11 8.17 -9.89
CA TYR A 36 -2.61 9.52 -9.78
C TYR A 36 -2.58 10.23 -11.14
N ASP A 37 -3.71 10.82 -11.51
CA ASP A 37 -3.78 11.76 -12.63
C ASP A 37 -2.90 12.99 -12.32
N PRO A 38 -1.92 13.34 -13.18
CA PRO A 38 -1.12 14.54 -13.01
C PRO A 38 -1.95 15.84 -12.99
N ALA A 39 -3.15 15.84 -13.56
CA ALA A 39 -4.10 16.96 -13.49
C ALA A 39 -4.94 16.96 -12.21
N GLY A 40 -4.82 15.94 -11.34
CA GLY A 40 -5.53 15.85 -10.07
C GLY A 40 -7.03 15.53 -10.18
N GLN A 41 -7.52 15.05 -11.35
CA GLN A 41 -8.94 14.77 -11.55
C GLN A 41 -9.37 13.43 -10.96
N ALA A 42 -8.48 12.44 -10.95
CA ALA A 42 -8.78 11.11 -10.45
C ALA A 42 -7.56 10.46 -9.76
N ALA A 43 -7.84 9.50 -8.88
CA ALA A 43 -6.85 8.66 -8.27
C ALA A 43 -7.38 7.22 -8.16
N VAL A 44 -6.47 6.25 -8.29
CA VAL A 44 -6.75 4.83 -8.11
C VAL A 44 -5.76 4.27 -7.10
N GLN A 45 -6.24 3.51 -6.13
CA GLN A 45 -5.38 2.64 -5.34
C GLN A 45 -5.87 1.20 -5.46
N PHE A 46 -4.93 0.28 -5.54
CA PHE A 46 -5.20 -1.14 -5.71
C PHE A 46 -4.32 -1.94 -4.76
N THR A 47 -4.89 -2.95 -4.13
CA THR A 47 -4.15 -3.87 -3.27
C THR A 47 -4.57 -5.30 -3.52
N MET A 48 -3.64 -6.24 -3.35
CA MET A 48 -3.93 -7.67 -3.31
C MET A 48 -2.93 -8.35 -2.38
N GLY A 49 -3.41 -9.23 -1.51
CA GLY A 49 -2.55 -9.93 -0.57
C GLY A 49 -2.95 -11.37 -0.34
N SER A 50 -1.96 -12.25 -0.23
CA SER A 50 -2.10 -13.62 0.22
C SER A 50 -1.70 -13.74 1.69
N TYR A 51 -2.48 -14.53 2.43
CA TYR A 51 -2.30 -14.78 3.85
C TYR A 51 -2.26 -16.30 4.04
N ASN A 52 -1.07 -16.87 3.80
CA ASN A 52 -0.88 -18.32 3.66
C ASN A 52 -1.36 -19.10 4.87
N ASN A 53 -1.04 -18.62 6.08
CA ASN A 53 -1.40 -19.30 7.32
C ASN A 53 -2.88 -19.15 7.69
N MET A 54 -3.55 -18.16 7.13
CA MET A 54 -5.02 -17.96 7.25
C MET A 54 -5.79 -18.62 6.12
N ASN A 55 -5.11 -19.11 5.07
CA ASN A 55 -5.69 -19.66 3.86
C ASN A 55 -6.64 -18.67 3.14
N VAL A 56 -6.24 -17.40 3.07
CA VAL A 56 -7.02 -16.30 2.48
C VAL A 56 -6.19 -15.60 1.42
N ILE A 57 -6.84 -15.15 0.35
CA ILE A 57 -6.39 -14.08 -0.53
C ILE A 57 -7.48 -13.02 -0.58
N ASP A 58 -7.12 -11.77 -0.39
CA ASP A 58 -8.02 -10.63 -0.53
C ASP A 58 -7.42 -9.53 -1.38
N GLY A 59 -8.26 -8.59 -1.79
CA GLY A 59 -7.85 -7.41 -2.50
C GLY A 59 -8.88 -6.30 -2.37
N GLY A 60 -8.43 -5.09 -2.67
CA GLY A 60 -9.28 -3.90 -2.67
C GLY A 60 -8.86 -2.91 -3.75
N VAL A 61 -9.85 -2.23 -4.30
CA VAL A 61 -9.67 -1.11 -5.23
C VAL A 61 -10.48 0.07 -4.72
N VAL A 62 -9.86 1.23 -4.71
CA VAL A 62 -10.56 2.50 -4.54
C VAL A 62 -10.27 3.39 -5.74
N MET A 63 -11.30 4.05 -6.24
CA MET A 63 -11.20 5.06 -7.29
C MET A 63 -11.90 6.32 -6.83
N VAL A 64 -11.19 7.44 -6.88
CA VAL A 64 -11.69 8.74 -6.41
C VAL A 64 -11.76 9.72 -7.57
N ARG A 65 -12.89 10.41 -7.71
CA ARG A 65 -13.08 11.51 -8.63
C ARG A 65 -14.12 12.50 -8.10
N GLY A 66 -13.82 13.80 -8.19
CA GLY A 66 -14.79 14.86 -7.85
C GLY A 66 -15.36 14.78 -6.43
N GLY A 67 -14.58 14.27 -5.45
CA GLY A 67 -15.04 14.10 -4.07
C GLY A 67 -15.88 12.84 -3.82
N THR A 68 -16.02 11.97 -4.81
CA THR A 68 -16.69 10.67 -4.68
C THR A 68 -15.64 9.55 -4.74
N GLN A 69 -15.69 8.62 -3.81
CA GLN A 69 -14.85 7.45 -3.74
C GLN A 69 -15.68 6.18 -3.94
N HIS A 70 -15.30 5.40 -4.94
CA HIS A 70 -15.87 4.09 -5.22
C HIS A 70 -14.93 3.02 -4.67
N ASN A 71 -15.45 2.12 -3.87
CA ASN A 71 -14.72 1.04 -3.22
C ASN A 71 -15.18 -0.31 -3.74
N LEU A 72 -14.25 -1.22 -3.97
CA LEU A 72 -14.53 -2.63 -4.19
C LEU A 72 -13.52 -3.46 -3.43
N ARG A 73 -14.00 -4.45 -2.69
CA ARG A 73 -13.19 -5.41 -1.96
C ARG A 73 -13.62 -6.82 -2.32
N ALA A 74 -12.69 -7.73 -2.43
CA ALA A 74 -12.99 -9.14 -2.64
C ALA A 74 -12.08 -10.03 -1.80
N SER A 75 -12.59 -11.19 -1.38
CA SER A 75 -11.86 -12.19 -0.61
C SER A 75 -12.29 -13.59 -1.03
N ARG A 76 -11.38 -14.57 -0.99
CA ARG A 76 -11.63 -15.99 -1.18
C ARG A 76 -10.67 -16.86 -0.39
N GLY A 77 -10.94 -18.14 -0.31
CA GLY A 77 -9.96 -19.13 0.09
C GLY A 77 -8.75 -19.12 -0.86
N LEU A 78 -7.54 -19.13 -0.31
CA LEU A 78 -6.31 -19.16 -1.10
C LEU A 78 -6.13 -20.49 -1.82
N ARG A 79 -6.20 -21.61 -1.06
CA ARG A 79 -5.99 -22.94 -1.62
C ARG A 79 -7.23 -23.47 -2.33
N PRO A 80 -7.10 -24.26 -3.38
CA PRO A 80 -5.85 -24.72 -3.99
C PRO A 80 -5.26 -23.77 -5.06
N ARG A 81 -5.82 -22.57 -5.22
CA ARG A 81 -5.47 -21.62 -6.30
C ARG A 81 -4.65 -20.48 -5.73
N PHE A 82 -3.38 -20.43 -6.11
CA PHE A 82 -2.41 -19.40 -5.67
C PHE A 82 -2.27 -18.23 -6.64
N GLU A 83 -3.01 -18.23 -7.74
CA GLU A 83 -2.99 -17.15 -8.70
C GLU A 83 -3.43 -15.83 -8.02
N PRO A 84 -2.77 -14.70 -8.32
CA PRO A 84 -3.11 -13.40 -7.78
C PRO A 84 -4.39 -12.85 -8.45
N GLU A 85 -5.48 -13.53 -8.19
CA GLU A 85 -6.83 -13.25 -8.69
C GLU A 85 -7.85 -13.45 -7.58
N VAL A 86 -8.70 -12.45 -7.35
CA VAL A 86 -9.78 -12.50 -6.35
C VAL A 86 -10.97 -11.66 -6.79
N GLY A 87 -12.16 -12.29 -6.86
CA GLY A 87 -13.34 -11.64 -7.44
C GLY A 87 -13.06 -11.15 -8.86
N PRO A 88 -13.38 -9.89 -9.19
CA PRO A 88 -13.10 -9.31 -10.50
C PRO A 88 -11.66 -8.77 -10.64
N MET A 89 -10.83 -8.88 -9.62
CA MET A 89 -9.48 -8.31 -9.57
C MET A 89 -8.41 -9.31 -9.98
N ARG A 90 -7.38 -8.85 -10.72
CA ARG A 90 -6.22 -9.64 -11.10
C ARG A 90 -4.96 -8.77 -11.18
N VAL A 91 -3.83 -9.33 -10.77
CA VAL A 91 -2.50 -8.73 -10.90
C VAL A 91 -1.62 -9.68 -11.71
N GLU A 92 -1.03 -9.19 -12.78
CA GLU A 92 -0.17 -9.96 -13.68
C GLU A 92 1.21 -9.29 -13.77
N PRO A 93 2.25 -9.81 -13.11
CA PRO A 93 3.63 -9.41 -13.37
C PRO A 93 4.06 -9.91 -14.76
N THR A 94 3.87 -9.08 -15.79
CA THR A 94 4.19 -9.42 -17.19
C THR A 94 5.68 -9.46 -17.45
N VAL A 95 6.41 -8.50 -16.83
CA VAL A 95 7.87 -8.53 -16.74
C VAL A 95 8.25 -8.25 -15.29
N PRO A 96 8.71 -9.26 -14.52
CA PRO A 96 8.99 -9.09 -13.10
C PRO A 96 9.91 -7.90 -12.82
N LEU A 97 9.51 -7.04 -11.85
CA LEU A 97 10.17 -5.79 -11.45
C LEU A 97 10.14 -4.65 -12.48
N GLU A 98 9.63 -4.87 -13.69
CA GLU A 98 9.61 -3.88 -14.77
C GLU A 98 8.19 -3.52 -15.21
N GLU A 99 7.31 -4.53 -15.38
CA GLU A 99 5.95 -4.28 -15.87
C GLU A 99 4.93 -5.17 -15.14
N ILE A 100 3.86 -4.54 -14.69
CA ILE A 100 2.74 -5.23 -14.03
C ILE A 100 1.43 -4.71 -14.62
N ARG A 101 0.56 -5.64 -15.03
CA ARG A 101 -0.80 -5.33 -15.41
C ARG A 101 -1.73 -5.52 -14.22
N VAL A 102 -2.58 -4.53 -13.96
CA VAL A 102 -3.57 -4.52 -12.88
C VAL A 102 -4.96 -4.40 -13.51
N ILE A 103 -5.82 -5.36 -13.22
CA ILE A 103 -7.14 -5.48 -13.86
C ILE A 103 -8.22 -5.50 -12.80
N LEU A 104 -9.24 -4.69 -12.99
CA LEU A 104 -10.56 -4.82 -12.38
C LEU A 104 -11.58 -5.01 -13.51
N ALA A 105 -12.07 -6.22 -13.67
CA ALA A 105 -13.05 -6.54 -14.71
C ALA A 105 -14.38 -5.82 -14.44
N PRO A 106 -15.10 -5.36 -15.49
CA PRO A 106 -16.45 -4.82 -15.33
C PRO A 106 -17.42 -5.83 -14.70
N GLY A 107 -18.40 -5.34 -13.94
CA GLY A 107 -19.39 -6.16 -13.24
C GLY A 107 -20.56 -5.32 -12.73
N ASP A 108 -21.29 -5.83 -11.74
CA ASP A 108 -22.42 -5.13 -11.11
C ASP A 108 -21.97 -3.99 -10.17
N HIS A 109 -20.71 -3.54 -10.31
CA HIS A 109 -20.10 -2.43 -9.59
C HIS A 109 -19.73 -1.31 -10.56
N SER A 110 -19.64 -0.08 -10.05
CA SER A 110 -19.49 1.13 -10.85
C SER A 110 -18.05 1.49 -11.22
N ILE A 111 -17.08 0.56 -11.07
CA ILE A 111 -15.67 0.83 -11.39
C ILE A 111 -15.06 -0.34 -12.17
N ALA A 112 -14.16 0.00 -13.10
CA ALA A 112 -13.37 -1.00 -13.83
C ALA A 112 -12.02 -0.40 -14.25
N CYS A 113 -11.02 -1.22 -14.48
CA CYS A 113 -9.77 -0.77 -15.06
C CYS A 113 -8.99 -1.88 -15.74
N ASP A 114 -8.12 -1.45 -16.65
CA ASP A 114 -7.04 -2.26 -17.20
C ASP A 114 -5.83 -1.35 -17.33
N LEU A 115 -4.92 -1.49 -16.40
CA LEU A 115 -3.78 -0.61 -16.20
C LEU A 115 -2.47 -1.38 -16.36
N VAL A 116 -1.53 -0.80 -17.09
CA VAL A 116 -0.16 -1.30 -17.18
C VAL A 116 0.77 -0.33 -16.48
N TRP A 117 1.27 -0.75 -15.33
CA TRP A 117 2.28 -0.04 -14.57
C TRP A 117 3.67 -0.44 -15.08
N ARG A 118 4.52 0.56 -15.39
CA ARG A 118 5.91 0.34 -15.83
C ARG A 118 6.87 1.07 -14.92
N ALA A 119 7.92 0.37 -14.51
CA ALA A 119 8.96 0.92 -13.64
C ALA A 119 9.73 2.04 -14.35
N GLU A 120 9.87 3.18 -13.70
CA GLU A 120 10.83 4.23 -14.10
C GLU A 120 12.20 4.03 -13.45
N MET A 121 12.26 3.22 -12.39
CA MET A 121 13.48 2.96 -11.62
C MET A 121 13.50 1.52 -11.12
N ALA A 122 14.70 0.98 -10.91
CA ALA A 122 14.88 -0.30 -10.25
C ALA A 122 14.24 -0.30 -8.84
N PRO A 123 13.76 -1.45 -8.35
CA PRO A 123 13.19 -1.54 -7.00
C PRO A 123 14.24 -1.22 -5.94
N GLU A 124 13.79 -0.68 -4.84
CA GLU A 124 14.59 -0.52 -3.63
C GLU A 124 14.00 -1.29 -2.48
N ILE A 125 14.82 -2.14 -1.88
CA ILE A 125 14.46 -2.84 -0.65
C ILE A 125 14.68 -1.91 0.55
N GLU A 126 13.63 -1.73 1.35
CA GLU A 126 13.69 -0.92 2.55
C GLU A 126 14.54 -1.55 3.65
N LYS A 127 14.88 -0.75 4.63
CA LYS A 127 15.38 -1.22 5.91
C LYS A 127 14.34 -2.16 6.55
N PRO A 128 14.73 -3.37 7.03
CA PRO A 128 13.78 -4.31 7.62
C PRO A 128 12.97 -3.72 8.78
N HIS A 129 11.69 -4.02 8.81
CA HIS A 129 10.81 -3.67 9.92
C HIS A 129 10.79 -4.79 10.95
N VAL A 130 11.62 -4.67 11.98
CA VAL A 130 11.73 -5.70 13.02
C VAL A 130 11.44 -5.08 14.38
N GLU A 131 10.40 -5.57 15.04
CA GLU A 131 10.02 -5.14 16.39
C GLU A 131 9.62 -6.35 17.22
N ARG A 132 10.11 -6.40 18.48
CA ARG A 132 9.71 -7.41 19.45
C ARG A 132 9.09 -6.72 20.67
N GLU A 133 7.99 -7.25 21.12
CA GLU A 133 7.31 -6.81 22.33
C GLU A 133 7.20 -7.99 23.31
N ARG A 134 7.74 -7.82 24.51
CA ARG A 134 7.70 -8.86 25.56
C ARG A 134 8.21 -10.24 25.09
N GLY A 135 9.24 -10.25 24.26
CA GLY A 135 9.83 -11.48 23.72
C GLY A 135 9.10 -12.07 22.49
N ARG A 136 7.96 -11.51 22.10
CA ARG A 136 7.20 -11.92 20.90
C ARG A 136 7.53 -11.03 19.72
N VAL A 137 7.41 -11.57 18.52
CA VAL A 137 7.48 -10.78 17.29
C VAL A 137 6.22 -9.91 17.22
N ALA A 138 6.37 -8.59 17.30
CA ALA A 138 5.31 -7.64 17.02
C ALA A 138 5.20 -7.40 15.52
N GLN A 139 6.34 -7.19 14.86
CA GLN A 139 6.45 -7.18 13.40
C GLN A 139 7.84 -7.69 12.98
N ASP A 140 7.88 -8.35 11.82
CA ASP A 140 9.09 -8.84 11.16
C ASP A 140 8.75 -8.98 9.68
N TYR A 141 8.90 -7.89 8.91
CA TYR A 141 8.57 -7.87 7.50
C TYR A 141 9.55 -7.04 6.68
N GLN A 142 9.61 -7.36 5.42
CA GLN A 142 10.38 -6.67 4.41
C GLN A 142 9.45 -6.03 3.40
N ARG A 143 9.92 -4.96 2.75
CA ARG A 143 9.23 -4.29 1.67
C ARG A 143 10.22 -3.74 0.65
N PHE A 144 9.84 -3.74 -0.62
CA PHE A 144 10.50 -2.93 -1.62
C PHE A 144 9.52 -1.94 -2.27
N ASN A 145 10.07 -0.85 -2.75
CA ASN A 145 9.34 0.26 -3.34
C ASN A 145 9.80 0.52 -4.77
N GLN A 146 8.87 0.99 -5.60
CA GLN A 146 9.17 1.49 -6.93
C GLN A 146 8.26 2.65 -7.31
N VAL A 147 8.78 3.55 -8.13
CA VAL A 147 8.01 4.55 -8.86
C VAL A 147 7.96 4.18 -10.33
N GLY A 148 6.89 4.55 -11.00
CA GLY A 148 6.65 4.22 -12.39
C GLY A 148 5.61 5.12 -13.03
N VAL A 149 5.30 4.80 -14.27
CA VAL A 149 4.22 5.41 -15.07
C VAL A 149 3.18 4.37 -15.37
N VAL A 150 1.95 4.83 -15.58
CA VAL A 150 0.79 3.97 -15.80
C VAL A 150 0.05 4.41 -17.05
N ASP A 151 -0.27 3.43 -17.90
CA ASP A 151 -1.09 3.59 -19.07
C ASP A 151 -2.27 2.62 -19.03
N GLY A 152 -3.33 2.91 -19.79
CA GLY A 152 -4.51 2.06 -19.90
C GLY A 152 -5.82 2.84 -19.84
N TRP A 153 -6.78 2.31 -19.11
CA TRP A 153 -8.08 2.98 -18.93
C TRP A 153 -8.70 2.64 -17.56
N ILE A 154 -9.55 3.54 -17.12
CA ILE A 154 -10.41 3.35 -15.95
C ILE A 154 -11.84 3.74 -16.27
N THR A 155 -12.80 3.14 -15.56
CA THR A 155 -14.20 3.59 -15.53
C THR A 155 -14.57 3.90 -14.09
N ILE A 156 -15.17 5.07 -13.85
CA ILE A 156 -15.67 5.50 -12.54
C ILE A 156 -17.11 6.00 -12.72
N GLY A 157 -18.08 5.31 -12.13
CA GLY A 157 -19.49 5.55 -12.45
C GLY A 157 -19.77 5.27 -13.93
N ASP A 158 -20.35 6.24 -14.61
CA ASP A 158 -20.66 6.16 -16.04
C ASP A 158 -19.56 6.76 -16.95
N GLU A 159 -18.43 7.19 -16.36
CA GLU A 159 -17.37 7.88 -17.07
C GLU A 159 -16.16 6.98 -17.31
N GLY A 160 -15.74 6.87 -18.56
CA GLY A 160 -14.48 6.25 -18.98
C GLY A 160 -13.38 7.31 -19.10
N LEU A 161 -12.20 7.00 -18.58
CA LEU A 161 -11.01 7.84 -18.67
C LEU A 161 -9.87 7.06 -19.29
N GLU A 162 -9.16 7.66 -20.25
CA GLU A 162 -7.86 7.18 -20.71
C GLU A 162 -6.81 7.52 -19.66
N VAL A 163 -5.93 6.56 -19.36
CA VAL A 163 -4.78 6.73 -18.50
C VAL A 163 -3.55 6.75 -19.39
N ASP A 164 -2.93 7.91 -19.52
CA ASP A 164 -1.76 8.14 -20.38
C ASP A 164 -0.66 8.79 -19.55
N GLY A 165 0.35 8.02 -19.22
CA GLY A 165 1.51 8.48 -18.46
C GLY A 165 1.18 8.98 -17.05
N TRP A 166 0.16 8.44 -16.38
CA TRP A 166 -0.16 8.82 -15.00
C TRP A 166 0.95 8.40 -14.04
N TRP A 167 1.11 9.11 -12.94
CA TRP A 167 2.08 8.76 -11.91
C TRP A 167 1.67 7.46 -11.20
N GLY A 168 2.64 6.57 -11.01
CA GLY A 168 2.46 5.31 -10.33
C GLY A 168 3.51 5.05 -9.26
N GLY A 169 3.07 4.84 -8.00
CA GLY A 169 3.89 4.27 -6.94
C GLY A 169 3.42 2.87 -6.62
N ARG A 170 4.33 1.98 -6.25
CA ARG A 170 3.98 0.67 -5.72
C ARG A 170 4.89 0.22 -4.60
N ASP A 171 4.35 -0.58 -3.71
CA ASP A 171 5.14 -1.43 -2.83
C ASP A 171 4.78 -2.90 -2.99
N HIS A 172 5.70 -3.77 -2.57
CA HIS A 172 5.47 -5.18 -2.35
C HIS A 172 6.12 -5.56 -1.02
N SER A 173 5.32 -6.05 -0.10
CA SER A 173 5.75 -6.35 1.27
C SER A 173 5.31 -7.73 1.71
N TRP A 174 6.17 -8.40 2.49
CA TRP A 174 5.92 -9.75 3.01
C TRP A 174 6.56 -9.96 4.38
N GLY A 175 5.95 -10.81 5.19
CA GLY A 175 6.39 -11.12 6.54
C GLY A 175 5.26 -11.11 7.55
N VAL A 176 5.55 -10.69 8.77
CA VAL A 176 4.61 -10.65 9.89
C VAL A 176 4.42 -9.21 10.36
N ARG A 177 3.18 -8.73 10.45
CA ARG A 177 2.89 -7.42 11.03
C ARG A 177 1.55 -7.41 11.77
N PRO A 178 1.30 -6.41 12.66
CA PRO A 178 -0.01 -6.20 13.27
C PRO A 178 -1.10 -5.97 12.23
N SER A 179 -2.35 -6.11 12.62
CA SER A 179 -3.54 -5.82 11.79
C SER A 179 -3.72 -6.72 10.56
N MET A 180 -3.12 -7.92 10.59
CA MET A 180 -3.42 -8.99 9.65
C MET A 180 -4.28 -10.05 10.35
N GLY A 181 -5.40 -10.42 9.72
CA GLY A 181 -6.38 -11.33 10.32
C GLY A 181 -7.10 -10.72 11.52
N ILE A 182 -7.66 -11.58 12.36
CA ILE A 182 -8.24 -11.18 13.64
C ILE A 182 -7.13 -10.93 14.68
N PRO A 183 -7.38 -10.10 15.70
CA PRO A 183 -6.43 -9.91 16.77
C PRO A 183 -6.03 -11.25 17.42
N GLU A 184 -4.73 -11.48 17.60
CA GLU A 184 -4.23 -12.67 18.25
C GLU A 184 -4.69 -12.69 19.71
N PRO A 185 -5.28 -13.79 20.22
CA PRO A 185 -5.64 -13.89 21.62
C PRO A 185 -4.39 -13.88 22.50
N VAL A 186 -4.19 -12.83 23.25
CA VAL A 186 -3.08 -12.68 24.20
C VAL A 186 -3.60 -12.89 25.60
N THR A 187 -3.09 -13.91 26.29
CA THR A 187 -3.47 -14.23 27.68
C THR A 187 -2.66 -13.48 28.72
N GLY A 188 -1.64 -12.73 28.32
CA GLY A 188 -0.83 -11.86 29.18
C GLY A 188 -1.46 -10.48 29.39
N PRO A 189 -0.78 -9.58 30.11
CA PRO A 189 -1.25 -8.21 30.28
C PRO A 189 -1.47 -7.54 28.91
N PRO A 190 -2.55 -6.79 28.74
CA PRO A 190 -2.82 -6.10 27.47
C PRO A 190 -1.70 -5.14 27.12
N ARG A 191 -1.55 -4.85 25.83
CA ARG A 191 -0.65 -3.81 25.35
C ARG A 191 -1.10 -2.48 25.97
N GLN A 192 -0.14 -1.75 26.54
CA GLN A 192 -0.45 -0.37 26.95
C GLN A 192 -0.62 0.45 25.68
N HIS A 193 -1.81 1.00 25.46
CA HIS A 193 -1.99 1.99 24.44
C HIS A 193 -1.13 3.21 24.78
N SER A 194 -0.26 3.60 23.86
CA SER A 194 0.44 4.87 23.96
C SER A 194 -0.57 5.98 23.76
N GLU A 195 -0.66 6.93 24.70
CA GLU A 195 -1.43 8.17 24.50
C GLU A 195 -0.78 9.09 23.45
N VAL A 196 0.41 8.72 23.00
CA VAL A 196 1.21 9.48 22.04
C VAL A 196 0.86 9.04 20.61
N GLY A 197 0.42 9.99 19.81
CA GLY A 197 0.08 9.74 18.40
C GLY A 197 1.27 9.26 17.57
N THR A 198 0.97 8.57 16.49
CA THR A 198 1.96 8.13 15.49
C THR A 198 1.75 8.94 14.23
N LEU A 199 2.83 9.54 13.71
CA LEU A 199 2.89 10.06 12.36
C LEU A 199 3.51 8.98 11.47
N PHE A 200 2.83 8.65 10.38
CA PHE A 200 3.36 7.86 9.28
C PHE A 200 3.29 8.70 8.02
N TYR A 201 4.44 9.09 7.49
CA TYR A 201 4.55 9.84 6.25
C TYR A 201 5.32 9.02 5.22
N PHE A 202 4.68 8.75 4.09
CA PHE A 202 5.25 7.93 3.02
C PHE A 202 5.05 8.65 1.68
N LEU A 203 6.13 9.19 1.15
CA LEU A 203 6.17 9.93 -0.10
C LEU A 203 6.83 9.09 -1.19
N PHE A 204 6.10 8.82 -2.25
CA PHE A 204 6.64 8.46 -3.56
C PHE A 204 6.64 9.71 -4.45
N PHE A 205 7.70 9.94 -5.17
CA PHE A 205 7.75 11.08 -6.07
C PHE A 205 8.52 10.76 -7.35
N SER A 206 8.09 11.40 -8.44
CA SER A 206 8.71 11.36 -9.74
C SER A 206 8.64 12.74 -10.37
N THR A 207 9.79 13.26 -10.79
CA THR A 207 9.96 14.54 -11.45
C THR A 207 10.80 14.37 -12.72
N ASN A 208 10.94 15.41 -13.53
CA ASN A 208 11.80 15.38 -14.70
C ASN A 208 13.31 15.27 -14.38
N ARG A 209 13.71 15.39 -13.11
CA ARG A 209 15.11 15.30 -12.68
C ARG A 209 15.40 14.12 -11.78
N ARG A 210 14.45 13.76 -10.92
CA ARG A 210 14.63 12.79 -9.85
C ARG A 210 13.38 11.99 -9.61
N ALA A 211 13.57 10.78 -9.14
CA ALA A 211 12.50 9.97 -8.61
C ALA A 211 12.99 9.20 -7.37
N GLY A 212 12.05 8.77 -6.54
CA GLY A 212 12.37 8.04 -5.33
C GLY A 212 11.23 7.98 -4.34
N HIS A 213 11.57 7.59 -3.12
CA HIS A 213 10.64 7.61 -2.01
C HIS A 213 11.33 8.03 -0.71
N VAL A 214 10.55 8.52 0.24
CA VAL A 214 10.97 8.78 1.62
C VAL A 214 9.86 8.35 2.55
N GLN A 215 10.21 7.57 3.57
CA GLN A 215 9.29 7.17 4.61
C GLN A 215 9.79 7.59 5.98
N ILE A 216 8.91 8.18 6.75
CA ILE A 216 9.14 8.65 8.11
C ILE A 216 8.08 8.04 9.03
N MET A 217 8.50 7.50 10.17
CA MET A 217 7.61 7.18 11.28
C MET A 217 8.07 7.90 12.54
N GLU A 218 7.12 8.55 13.22
CA GLU A 218 7.37 9.21 14.51
C GLU A 218 6.31 8.77 15.53
N ARG A 219 6.74 8.57 16.77
CA ARG A 219 5.86 8.39 17.94
C ARG A 219 6.07 9.58 18.87
N GLY A 220 5.10 10.48 18.88
CA GLY A 220 5.29 11.79 19.51
C GLY A 220 6.41 12.57 18.84
N SER A 221 7.47 12.89 19.57
CA SER A 221 8.65 13.58 19.06
C SER A 221 9.80 12.64 18.69
N GLU A 222 9.64 11.33 18.86
CA GLU A 222 10.69 10.35 18.58
C GLU A 222 10.59 9.82 17.14
N ARG A 223 11.66 9.98 16.35
CA ARG A 223 11.81 9.33 15.04
C ARG A 223 12.13 7.85 15.24
N VAL A 224 11.12 6.97 15.01
CA VAL A 224 11.28 5.52 15.16
C VAL A 224 11.70 4.81 13.87
N TYR A 225 11.47 5.44 12.72
CA TYR A 225 11.85 4.88 11.44
C TYR A 225 12.14 5.98 10.41
N LEU A 226 13.20 5.78 9.64
CA LEU A 226 13.53 6.58 8.47
C LEU A 226 14.15 5.67 7.41
N THR A 227 13.61 5.71 6.22
CA THR A 227 14.19 5.13 5.01
C THR A 227 13.89 6.03 3.82
N GLY A 228 14.68 5.93 2.79
CA GLY A 228 14.44 6.63 1.53
C GLY A 228 15.59 6.48 0.58
N LEU A 229 15.26 6.47 -0.69
CA LEU A 229 16.20 6.46 -1.80
C LEU A 229 15.79 7.49 -2.84
N ILE A 230 16.77 8.19 -3.34
CA ILE A 230 16.59 9.18 -4.39
C ILE A 230 17.62 8.91 -5.50
N ARG A 231 17.14 8.81 -6.74
CA ARG A 231 17.96 8.66 -7.94
C ARG A 231 17.79 9.87 -8.84
N ASP A 232 18.90 10.37 -9.37
CA ASP A 232 18.86 11.34 -10.47
C ASP A 232 18.59 10.60 -11.79
N ARG A 233 17.78 11.18 -12.68
CA ARG A 233 17.43 10.54 -13.96
C ARG A 233 18.59 10.46 -14.96
N ASP A 234 19.60 11.32 -14.79
CA ASP A 234 20.87 11.29 -15.55
C ASP A 234 21.90 10.31 -14.96
N ALA A 235 21.62 9.73 -13.79
CA ALA A 235 22.45 8.73 -13.12
C ALA A 235 21.55 7.66 -12.44
N PRO A 236 20.73 6.91 -13.20
CA PRO A 236 19.70 6.02 -12.64
C PRO A 236 20.25 4.83 -11.86
N ASP A 237 21.50 4.46 -12.08
CA ASP A 237 22.17 3.36 -11.39
C ASP A 237 22.88 3.80 -10.10
N VAL A 238 22.79 5.07 -9.74
CA VAL A 238 23.43 5.62 -8.53
C VAL A 238 22.39 5.83 -7.45
N ASP A 239 22.38 4.93 -6.48
CA ASP A 239 21.55 5.02 -5.29
C ASP A 239 22.09 6.07 -4.32
N ARG A 240 21.18 6.91 -3.81
CA ARG A 240 21.46 7.89 -2.77
C ARG A 240 20.46 7.72 -1.65
N HIS A 241 20.95 7.23 -0.53
CA HIS A 241 20.10 6.93 0.60
C HIS A 241 19.88 8.18 1.47
N VAL A 242 18.65 8.32 1.95
CA VAL A 242 18.28 9.36 2.90
C VAL A 242 18.83 9.00 4.27
N THR A 243 19.65 9.89 4.83
CA THR A 243 20.29 9.74 6.15
C THR A 243 19.58 10.55 7.22
N GLU A 244 19.02 11.71 6.84
CA GLU A 244 18.24 12.59 7.71
C GLU A 244 17.08 13.18 6.94
N ALA A 245 15.98 13.46 7.64
CA ALA A 245 14.83 14.15 7.09
C ALA A 245 14.19 15.04 8.15
N ASP A 246 13.90 16.28 7.77
CA ASP A 246 13.14 17.24 8.57
C ASP A 246 11.86 17.56 7.82
N LEU A 247 10.70 17.22 8.42
CA LEU A 247 9.38 17.32 7.81
C LEU A 247 8.53 18.37 8.55
N SER A 248 8.02 19.33 7.81
CA SER A 248 7.03 20.31 8.26
C SER A 248 5.72 20.08 7.51
N LEU A 249 4.62 20.01 8.24
CA LEU A 249 3.28 19.82 7.70
C LEU A 249 2.37 20.96 8.13
N ASP A 250 1.70 21.58 7.16
CA ASP A 250 0.56 22.45 7.42
C ASP A 250 -0.73 21.65 7.16
N PHE A 251 -1.77 21.90 7.92
CA PHE A 251 -3.02 21.15 7.84
C PHE A 251 -4.20 22.06 7.47
N PHE A 252 -5.18 21.51 6.78
CA PHE A 252 -6.49 22.13 6.69
C PHE A 252 -7.11 22.23 8.10
N ALA A 253 -7.79 23.35 8.37
CA ALA A 253 -8.41 23.59 9.66
C ALA A 253 -9.30 22.43 10.10
N ASP A 254 -9.20 22.05 11.38
CA ASP A 254 -9.97 20.99 12.01
C ASP A 254 -9.81 19.59 11.39
N THR A 255 -8.74 19.37 10.63
CA THR A 255 -8.45 18.07 10.01
C THR A 255 -7.00 17.64 10.25
N ARG A 256 -6.69 16.38 9.97
CA ARG A 256 -5.32 15.87 9.83
C ARG A 256 -4.87 15.76 8.37
N ARG A 257 -5.67 16.27 7.43
CA ARG A 257 -5.27 16.36 6.04
C ARG A 257 -4.29 17.53 5.89
N PHE A 258 -3.08 17.25 5.41
CA PHE A 258 -2.11 18.32 5.16
C PHE A 258 -2.55 19.18 3.96
N SER A 259 -2.32 20.49 4.07
CA SER A 259 -2.51 21.48 3.00
C SER A 259 -1.19 21.75 2.28
N SER A 260 -0.06 21.58 2.97
CA SER A 260 1.27 21.56 2.38
C SER A 260 2.21 20.68 3.22
N ALA A 261 3.21 20.10 2.56
CA ALA A 261 4.31 19.44 3.22
C ALA A 261 5.63 19.98 2.64
N ASP A 262 6.58 20.29 3.51
CA ASP A 262 7.92 20.69 3.16
C ASP A 262 8.91 19.78 3.88
N MET A 263 9.79 19.12 3.13
CA MET A 263 10.73 18.16 3.69
C MET A 263 12.14 18.45 3.21
N ALA A 264 13.05 18.72 4.15
CA ALA A 264 14.48 18.77 3.89
C ALA A 264 15.09 17.38 4.15
N VAL A 265 15.84 16.85 3.19
CA VAL A 265 16.53 15.56 3.32
C VAL A 265 18.02 15.71 3.10
N SER A 266 18.81 15.00 3.92
CA SER A 266 20.25 14.81 3.72
C SER A 266 20.50 13.43 3.11
N LEU A 267 21.43 13.35 2.19
CA LEU A 267 21.80 12.13 1.48
C LEU A 267 23.18 11.63 1.93
N ASP A 268 23.43 10.35 1.75
CA ASP A 268 24.68 9.68 2.12
C ASP A 268 25.91 10.16 1.36
N ASP A 269 25.73 10.84 0.23
CA ASP A 269 26.81 11.52 -0.52
C ASP A 269 27.08 12.97 -0.06
N GLY A 270 26.42 13.42 1.01
CA GLY A 270 26.57 14.77 1.60
C GLY A 270 25.71 15.85 0.94
N ARG A 271 24.93 15.54 -0.08
CA ARG A 271 23.98 16.50 -0.67
C ARG A 271 22.74 16.64 0.21
N SER A 272 22.08 17.79 0.08
CA SER A 272 20.76 18.04 0.67
C SER A 272 19.76 18.41 -0.41
N LEU A 273 18.53 18.00 -0.24
CA LEU A 273 17.41 18.31 -1.12
C LEU A 273 16.24 18.83 -0.30
N ARG A 274 15.38 19.61 -0.96
CA ARG A 274 14.11 20.05 -0.41
C ARG A 274 12.98 19.59 -1.31
N LEU A 275 11.99 18.93 -0.72
CA LEU A 275 10.82 18.37 -1.38
C LEU A 275 9.59 19.09 -0.83
N GLY A 276 8.95 19.90 -1.67
CA GLY A 276 7.69 20.54 -1.35
C GLY A 276 6.54 19.78 -2.04
N SER A 277 5.44 19.58 -1.33
CA SER A 277 4.25 18.93 -1.90
C SER A 277 2.97 19.59 -1.44
N VAL A 278 1.98 19.59 -2.32
CA VAL A 278 0.61 20.06 -2.05
C VAL A 278 -0.39 19.03 -2.58
N PRO A 279 -1.56 18.85 -1.94
CA PRO A 279 -2.59 17.98 -2.46
C PRO A 279 -3.10 18.44 -3.82
N LEU A 280 -3.30 17.51 -4.75
CA LEU A 280 -3.88 17.78 -6.06
C LEU A 280 -5.40 17.54 -6.10
N GLY A 281 -5.88 16.56 -5.36
CA GLY A 281 -7.27 16.13 -5.42
C GLY A 281 -7.88 15.87 -4.05
N SER A 282 -8.97 15.15 -4.01
CA SER A 282 -9.62 14.70 -2.79
C SER A 282 -8.73 13.71 -2.03
N ALA A 283 -8.89 13.64 -0.71
CA ALA A 283 -8.27 12.59 0.09
C ALA A 283 -8.83 11.22 -0.32
N VAL A 284 -8.01 10.19 -0.17
CA VAL A 284 -8.41 8.79 -0.36
C VAL A 284 -8.59 8.15 1.01
N ALA A 285 -9.77 7.63 1.28
CA ALA A 285 -10.03 6.84 2.49
C ALA A 285 -9.54 5.41 2.29
N MET A 286 -8.36 5.08 2.79
CA MET A 286 -7.72 3.77 2.59
C MET A 286 -8.48 2.60 3.24
N ALA A 287 -9.37 2.85 4.18
CA ALA A 287 -10.30 1.85 4.69
C ALA A 287 -11.07 1.16 3.56
N GLY A 288 -11.42 1.88 2.50
CA GLY A 288 -12.04 1.35 1.28
C GLY A 288 -11.28 0.21 0.60
N LEU A 289 -9.97 0.07 0.86
CA LEU A 289 -9.13 -1.04 0.40
C LEU A 289 -9.25 -2.31 1.25
N GLY A 290 -10.06 -2.31 2.31
CA GLY A 290 -10.24 -3.43 3.21
C GLY A 290 -9.37 -3.41 4.47
N TYR A 291 -8.70 -2.29 4.77
CA TYR A 291 -8.07 -2.09 6.09
C TYR A 291 -9.13 -2.06 7.20
N SER A 292 -8.68 -2.05 8.46
CA SER A 292 -9.56 -2.11 9.64
C SER A 292 -10.78 -1.20 9.52
N GLY A 293 -11.97 -1.78 9.71
CA GLY A 293 -13.25 -1.09 9.55
C GLY A 293 -13.71 -0.87 8.11
N GLY A 294 -12.96 -1.35 7.12
CA GLY A 294 -13.30 -1.15 5.70
C GLY A 294 -14.27 -2.18 5.14
N TRP A 295 -14.42 -3.34 5.76
CA TRP A 295 -15.38 -4.36 5.38
C TRP A 295 -16.69 -4.23 6.16
N ASN A 296 -17.81 -4.75 5.63
CA ASN A 296 -19.10 -4.72 6.30
C ASN A 296 -19.13 -5.47 7.65
N ASP A 297 -18.18 -6.38 7.87
CA ASP A 297 -17.97 -7.08 9.14
C ASP A 297 -17.09 -6.31 10.14
N GLU A 298 -16.66 -5.10 9.77
CA GLU A 298 -15.76 -4.24 10.54
C GLU A 298 -14.38 -4.86 10.83
N LEU A 299 -14.07 -6.00 10.21
CA LEU A 299 -12.77 -6.66 10.32
C LEU A 299 -11.80 -6.13 9.25
N GLY A 300 -10.54 -6.55 9.34
CA GLY A 300 -9.47 -6.10 8.44
C GLY A 300 -9.10 -7.12 7.37
N LEU A 301 -7.86 -7.03 6.95
CA LEU A 301 -7.23 -7.83 5.90
C LEU A 301 -6.98 -9.27 6.37
N GLY A 302 -6.98 -10.24 5.44
CA GLY A 302 -6.62 -11.63 5.71
C GLY A 302 -7.66 -12.41 6.51
N VAL A 303 -8.88 -11.90 6.64
CA VAL A 303 -9.97 -12.57 7.35
C VAL A 303 -10.77 -13.44 6.38
N TYR A 304 -11.06 -14.68 6.77
CA TYR A 304 -11.86 -15.59 5.97
C TYR A 304 -13.33 -15.16 5.94
N ARG A 305 -13.87 -14.93 4.76
CA ARG A 305 -15.25 -14.48 4.49
C ARG A 305 -16.03 -15.45 3.61
N GLY A 306 -15.76 -16.76 3.78
CA GLY A 306 -16.35 -17.80 2.94
C GLY A 306 -15.53 -18.12 1.70
N GLU A 307 -16.07 -18.92 0.81
CA GLU A 307 -15.40 -19.35 -0.42
C GLU A 307 -15.20 -18.21 -1.41
N SER A 308 -16.08 -17.21 -1.39
CA SER A 308 -16.00 -15.99 -2.18
C SER A 308 -16.85 -14.89 -1.54
N CYS A 309 -16.28 -13.70 -1.43
CA CYS A 309 -16.96 -12.50 -0.95
C CYS A 309 -16.56 -11.33 -1.84
N VAL A 310 -17.54 -10.53 -2.27
CA VAL A 310 -17.31 -9.27 -2.99
C VAL A 310 -18.23 -8.21 -2.38
N GLU A 311 -17.65 -7.08 -2.01
CA GLU A 311 -18.37 -5.92 -1.47
C GLU A 311 -18.02 -4.69 -2.29
N HIS A 312 -18.99 -3.84 -2.58
CA HIS A 312 -18.77 -2.54 -3.22
C HIS A 312 -19.66 -1.48 -2.60
N GLU A 313 -19.18 -0.26 -2.55
CA GLU A 313 -19.89 0.89 -2.01
C GLU A 313 -19.30 2.19 -2.52
N VAL A 314 -20.02 3.28 -2.29
CA VAL A 314 -19.64 4.62 -2.71
C VAL A 314 -19.67 5.54 -1.50
N TRP A 315 -18.57 6.29 -1.30
CA TRP A 315 -18.42 7.23 -0.19
C TRP A 315 -18.28 8.66 -0.70
N ASP A 316 -18.84 9.60 0.03
CA ASP A 316 -18.56 11.02 -0.14
C ASP A 316 -17.25 11.34 0.61
N VAL A 317 -16.23 11.74 -0.13
CA VAL A 317 -14.92 12.15 0.40
C VAL A 317 -14.61 13.61 0.05
N SER A 318 -15.65 14.40 -0.29
CA SER A 318 -15.50 15.80 -0.64
C SER A 318 -15.05 16.67 0.53
N HIS A 319 -15.45 16.29 1.75
CA HIS A 319 -15.12 17.00 2.97
C HIS A 319 -13.89 16.40 3.66
N PRO A 320 -12.75 17.12 3.73
CA PRO A 320 -11.54 16.59 4.39
C PRO A 320 -11.75 16.17 5.86
N ALA A 321 -12.61 16.88 6.61
CA ALA A 321 -12.88 16.56 8.01
C ALA A 321 -13.61 15.23 8.20
N ASP A 322 -14.41 14.80 7.24
CA ASP A 322 -15.14 13.53 7.29
C ASP A 322 -14.22 12.34 6.96
N VAL A 323 -13.21 12.59 6.12
CA VAL A 323 -12.23 11.56 5.70
C VAL A 323 -11.05 11.47 6.67
N VAL A 324 -10.54 12.62 7.13
CA VAL A 324 -9.37 12.75 8.00
C VAL A 324 -9.66 13.66 9.20
N PRO A 325 -10.58 13.30 10.11
CA PRO A 325 -10.93 14.13 11.26
C PRO A 325 -9.73 14.39 12.16
N ALA A 326 -9.74 15.50 12.88
CA ALA A 326 -8.67 15.87 13.82
C ALA A 326 -8.54 14.89 15.01
N SER A 327 -9.59 14.13 15.31
CA SER A 327 -9.63 13.14 16.39
C SER A 327 -10.06 11.77 15.85
N GLY A 328 -9.58 10.70 16.49
CA GLY A 328 -9.89 9.32 16.12
C GLY A 328 -8.77 8.64 15.30
N GLU A 329 -8.94 7.35 15.00
CA GLU A 329 -8.06 6.62 14.11
C GLU A 329 -8.44 6.92 12.67
N VAL A 330 -7.46 7.37 11.87
CA VAL A 330 -7.65 7.63 10.44
C VAL A 330 -6.52 6.96 9.69
N PHE A 331 -6.89 6.09 8.77
CA PHE A 331 -6.01 5.56 7.75
C PHE A 331 -6.31 6.28 6.43
N THR A 332 -5.47 7.23 6.07
CA THR A 332 -5.51 7.93 4.78
C THR A 332 -4.25 7.64 3.99
#